data_34c69732d516fca4b2faaf37e69b6801
#
_entry.id   34c69732d516fca4b2faaf37e69b6801
#
_cell.length_a   1.000
_cell.length_b   1.000
_cell.length_c   1.000
_cell.angle_alpha   90.00
_cell.angle_beta   90.00
_cell.angle_gamma   90.00
#
_symmetry.space_group_name_H-M   'P 1'
#
loop_
_entity.id
_entity.type
_entity.pdbx_description
1 polymer ?
#
loop_
_entity_poly.entity_id
_entity_poly.type
_entity_poly.pdbx_seq_one_letter_code
_entity_poly.pdbx_strand_id
1 'polypeptide(L)'
;MTKKNNTEINEEMDIVLLFKKISDLFLNLILIVFRAFKELFVNWKTISAIIVLGAALGFITENIIEDDSTKEASVLLKINFDAGNYVYDAISLINQKIESEDDVFFSNDMGLSDDEQITEISIKPIIDLKDILKSEIDANEIRALFENLEFEDNIAMTEGFKSDYEYHVLSLDISSTASTSSLKKIIQYFNGNPLFLGLKERRLQSIASSIFNNENTIKQIDKLIEKYGSPNTFDKNSAQLYIDNKTYLPNELIKIKIELEEQNEELKNERILSKETVMVINETNLLIAQDGLSDNKTVYYPILLVLIFIIASVVLKLYKYLDKLDRGL
;
A
#
# COMPACT_ATOMS: atom_id res chain seq x y z
N MET A 1 12.23 -79.90 -20.35
CA MET A 1 13.11 -78.71 -20.42
C MET A 1 12.35 -77.62 -21.25
N THR A 2 11.62 -76.79 -20.54
CA THR A 2 10.86 -75.69 -21.18
C THR A 2 11.53 -74.37 -20.80
N LYS A 3 12.09 -73.75 -21.80
CA LYS A 3 12.72 -72.40 -21.70
C LYS A 3 11.63 -71.36 -21.58
N LYS A 4 11.56 -70.70 -20.45
CA LYS A 4 10.71 -69.53 -20.16
C LYS A 4 11.42 -68.28 -20.68
N ASN A 5 10.95 -67.72 -21.81
CA ASN A 5 11.40 -66.44 -22.29
C ASN A 5 10.82 -65.34 -21.42
N ASN A 6 11.61 -64.71 -20.58
CA ASN A 6 11.29 -63.44 -19.96
C ASN A 6 11.54 -62.34 -21.00
N THR A 7 10.48 -61.82 -21.56
CA THR A 7 10.49 -60.52 -22.25
C THR A 7 10.39 -59.46 -21.19
N GLU A 8 11.52 -58.87 -20.81
CA GLU A 8 11.55 -57.59 -20.10
C GLU A 8 11.02 -56.52 -21.05
N ILE A 9 9.87 -55.97 -20.73
CA ILE A 9 9.36 -54.77 -21.40
C ILE A 9 10.20 -53.61 -20.84
N ASN A 10 11.21 -53.22 -21.63
CA ASN A 10 11.91 -51.99 -21.41
C ASN A 10 10.89 -50.84 -21.63
N GLU A 11 10.41 -50.27 -20.55
CA GLU A 11 9.77 -48.94 -20.56
C GLU A 11 10.83 -47.85 -20.73
N GLU A 12 11.60 -47.90 -21.78
CA GLU A 12 12.27 -46.70 -22.30
C GLU A 12 11.16 -45.83 -22.88
N MET A 13 10.70 -44.89 -22.07
CA MET A 13 9.82 -43.83 -22.54
C MET A 13 10.52 -43.12 -23.68
N ASP A 14 10.11 -43.47 -24.91
CA ASP A 14 10.74 -42.95 -26.14
C ASP A 14 10.55 -41.44 -26.18
N ILE A 15 11.60 -40.72 -25.75
CA ILE A 15 11.65 -39.24 -25.70
C ILE A 15 11.25 -38.66 -27.06
N VAL A 16 11.56 -39.36 -28.14
CA VAL A 16 11.17 -39.00 -29.53
C VAL A 16 9.65 -39.05 -29.69
N LEU A 17 8.96 -40.05 -29.12
CA LEU A 17 7.51 -40.15 -29.09
C LEU A 17 6.87 -39.03 -28.29
N LEU A 18 7.47 -38.63 -27.18
CA LEU A 18 7.01 -37.53 -26.34
C LEU A 18 7.14 -36.19 -27.10
N PHE A 19 8.28 -35.95 -27.72
CA PHE A 19 8.48 -34.75 -28.56
C PHE A 19 7.52 -34.72 -29.75
N LYS A 20 7.24 -35.88 -30.38
CA LYS A 20 6.27 -35.97 -31.47
C LYS A 20 4.86 -35.66 -30.98
N LYS A 21 4.41 -36.16 -29.84
CA LYS A 21 3.11 -35.82 -29.24
C LYS A 21 2.99 -34.34 -28.89
N ILE A 22 4.04 -33.75 -28.32
CA ILE A 22 4.07 -32.32 -28.00
C ILE A 22 4.01 -31.49 -29.30
N SER A 23 4.78 -31.86 -30.33
CA SER A 23 4.75 -31.21 -31.64
C SER A 23 3.35 -31.31 -32.28
N ASP A 24 2.71 -32.47 -32.24
CA ASP A 24 1.35 -32.67 -32.77
C ASP A 24 0.31 -31.86 -31.98
N LEU A 25 0.43 -31.76 -30.65
CA LEU A 25 -0.42 -30.90 -29.85
C LEU A 25 -0.24 -29.42 -30.23
N PHE A 26 1.00 -28.98 -30.40
CA PHE A 26 1.32 -27.60 -30.79
C PHE A 26 0.83 -27.27 -32.19
N LEU A 27 1.01 -28.17 -33.16
CA LEU A 27 0.46 -28.02 -34.49
C LEU A 27 -1.07 -27.99 -34.51
N ASN A 28 -1.72 -28.83 -33.69
CA ASN A 28 -3.17 -28.81 -33.56
C ASN A 28 -3.66 -27.49 -32.95
N LEU A 29 -2.95 -26.96 -31.97
CA LEU A 29 -3.27 -25.66 -31.38
C LEU A 29 -3.14 -24.53 -32.39
N ILE A 30 -2.05 -24.51 -33.16
CA ILE A 30 -1.87 -23.57 -34.29
C ILE A 30 -2.99 -23.69 -35.31
N LEU A 31 -3.39 -24.90 -35.68
CA LEU A 31 -4.50 -25.14 -36.61
C LEU A 31 -5.85 -24.66 -36.08
N ILE A 32 -6.10 -24.80 -34.76
CA ILE A 32 -7.31 -24.28 -34.12
C ILE A 32 -7.30 -22.75 -34.22
N VAL A 33 -6.19 -22.12 -33.85
CA VAL A 33 -6.03 -20.66 -33.93
C VAL A 33 -6.19 -20.17 -35.38
N PHE A 34 -5.53 -20.82 -36.33
CA PHE A 34 -5.65 -20.48 -37.74
C PHE A 34 -7.08 -20.61 -38.25
N ARG A 35 -7.81 -21.66 -37.86
CA ARG A 35 -9.23 -21.84 -38.24
C ARG A 35 -10.10 -20.75 -37.62
N ALA A 36 -9.84 -20.35 -36.38
CA ALA A 36 -10.52 -19.22 -35.73
C ALA A 36 -10.28 -17.92 -36.52
N PHE A 37 -9.03 -17.62 -36.86
CA PHE A 37 -8.69 -16.45 -37.70
C PHE A 37 -9.36 -16.47 -39.07
N LYS A 38 -9.33 -17.64 -39.76
CA LYS A 38 -10.00 -17.80 -41.05
C LYS A 38 -11.49 -17.51 -40.93
N GLU A 39 -12.13 -17.91 -39.85
CA GLU A 39 -13.55 -17.66 -39.61
C GLU A 39 -13.85 -16.18 -39.36
N LEU A 40 -12.96 -15.49 -38.64
CA LEU A 40 -13.02 -14.03 -38.48
C LEU A 40 -12.99 -13.31 -39.83
N PHE A 41 -12.09 -13.72 -40.71
CA PHE A 41 -11.97 -13.13 -42.06
C PHE A 41 -13.17 -13.44 -42.95
N VAL A 42 -13.72 -14.65 -42.91
CA VAL A 42 -14.89 -15.05 -43.69
C VAL A 42 -16.14 -14.28 -43.23
N ASN A 43 -16.29 -14.07 -41.94
CA ASN A 43 -17.46 -13.40 -41.35
C ASN A 43 -17.17 -11.93 -40.99
N TRP A 44 -16.19 -11.27 -41.63
CA TRP A 44 -15.76 -9.94 -41.24
C TRP A 44 -16.89 -8.91 -41.18
N LYS A 45 -17.90 -8.99 -42.08
CA LYS A 45 -19.08 -8.10 -42.07
C LYS A 45 -19.93 -8.28 -40.79
N THR A 46 -20.15 -9.53 -40.39
CA THR A 46 -20.90 -9.86 -39.17
C THR A 46 -20.14 -9.41 -37.94
N ILE A 47 -18.83 -9.62 -37.93
CA ILE A 47 -17.96 -9.20 -36.80
C ILE A 47 -17.91 -7.67 -36.72
N SER A 48 -17.78 -6.96 -37.85
CA SER A 48 -17.84 -5.51 -37.85
C SER A 48 -19.19 -4.97 -37.33
N ALA A 49 -20.29 -5.63 -37.66
CA ALA A 49 -21.60 -5.27 -37.12
C ALA A 49 -21.69 -5.52 -35.62
N ILE A 50 -21.13 -6.63 -35.12
CA ILE A 50 -21.05 -6.95 -33.69
C ILE A 50 -20.19 -5.92 -32.93
N ILE A 51 -19.05 -5.52 -33.52
CA ILE A 51 -18.16 -4.50 -32.91
C ILE A 51 -18.89 -3.16 -32.81
N VAL A 52 -19.58 -2.72 -33.88
CA VAL A 52 -20.34 -1.46 -33.86
C VAL A 52 -21.49 -1.52 -32.86
N LEU A 53 -22.22 -2.64 -32.81
CA LEU A 53 -23.26 -2.87 -31.80
C LEU A 53 -22.70 -2.88 -30.36
N GLY A 54 -21.61 -3.58 -30.13
CA GLY A 54 -20.95 -3.62 -28.85
C GLY A 54 -20.46 -2.25 -28.39
N ALA A 55 -19.84 -1.48 -29.31
CA ALA A 55 -19.41 -0.12 -29.03
C ALA A 55 -20.60 0.81 -28.72
N ALA A 56 -21.69 0.70 -29.45
CA ALA A 56 -22.90 1.49 -29.21
C ALA A 56 -23.52 1.13 -27.83
N LEU A 57 -23.61 -0.16 -27.50
CA LEU A 57 -24.10 -0.61 -26.19
C LEU A 57 -23.16 -0.16 -25.07
N GLY A 58 -21.85 -0.29 -25.27
CA GLY A 58 -20.84 0.17 -24.29
C GLY A 58 -20.95 1.67 -24.05
N PHE A 59 -21.06 2.46 -25.14
CA PHE A 59 -21.22 3.91 -25.03
C PHE A 59 -22.53 4.31 -24.30
N ILE A 60 -23.62 3.60 -24.54
CA ILE A 60 -24.91 3.86 -23.88
C ILE A 60 -24.81 3.53 -22.38
N THR A 61 -24.20 2.38 -22.02
CA THR A 61 -24.04 2.00 -20.61
C THR A 61 -23.11 2.94 -19.88
N GLU A 62 -21.98 3.31 -20.48
CA GLU A 62 -20.96 4.18 -19.90
C GLU A 62 -21.47 5.62 -19.67
N ASN A 63 -22.27 6.16 -20.61
CA ASN A 63 -22.67 7.59 -20.55
C ASN A 63 -24.14 7.82 -20.12
N ILE A 64 -25.00 6.81 -20.14
CA ILE A 64 -26.43 7.00 -19.88
C ILE A 64 -26.92 6.21 -18.66
N ILE A 65 -26.35 5.03 -18.40
CA ILE A 65 -26.85 4.12 -17.36
C ILE A 65 -25.96 4.14 -16.12
N GLU A 66 -24.66 4.28 -16.25
CA GLU A 66 -23.73 4.19 -15.14
C GLU A 66 -22.69 5.33 -15.20
N ASP A 67 -22.83 6.24 -14.23
CA ASP A 67 -21.78 7.21 -13.89
C ASP A 67 -20.87 6.61 -12.77
N ASP A 68 -20.67 5.30 -12.83
CA ASP A 68 -20.02 4.47 -11.82
C ASP A 68 -18.49 4.38 -12.02
N SER A 69 -17.91 5.44 -12.60
CA SER A 69 -16.44 5.53 -12.63
C SER A 69 -15.95 5.75 -11.21
N THR A 70 -15.19 4.80 -10.69
CA THR A 70 -14.48 4.95 -9.42
C THR A 70 -13.13 5.61 -9.65
N LYS A 71 -12.69 6.41 -8.70
CA LYS A 71 -11.35 6.96 -8.66
C LYS A 71 -10.54 6.21 -7.61
N GLU A 72 -9.34 5.82 -7.95
CA GLU A 72 -8.39 5.29 -6.98
C GLU A 72 -7.54 6.43 -6.41
N ALA A 73 -7.34 6.40 -5.10
CA ALA A 73 -6.40 7.26 -4.40
C ALA A 73 -5.37 6.41 -3.68
N SER A 74 -4.10 6.78 -3.81
CA SER A 74 -3.01 6.19 -3.05
C SER A 74 -2.29 7.27 -2.27
N VAL A 75 -2.28 7.15 -0.95
CA VAL A 75 -1.80 8.18 -0.04
C VAL A 75 -0.75 7.61 0.90
N LEU A 76 0.41 8.27 0.95
CA LEU A 76 1.45 7.96 1.93
C LEU A 76 1.09 8.60 3.27
N LEU A 77 0.93 7.78 4.29
CA LEU A 77 0.62 8.18 5.65
C LEU A 77 1.79 7.91 6.59
N LYS A 78 1.97 8.82 7.55
CA LYS A 78 2.72 8.58 8.77
C LYS A 78 1.73 8.44 9.91
N ILE A 79 1.81 7.34 10.69
CA ILE A 79 0.97 7.10 11.87
C ILE A 79 1.80 7.37 13.12
N ASN A 80 1.32 8.26 13.97
CA ASN A 80 1.99 8.68 15.20
C ASN A 80 1.30 8.10 16.44
N PHE A 81 1.96 8.19 17.61
CA PHE A 81 1.42 7.87 18.93
C PHE A 81 0.98 6.42 19.10
N ASP A 82 1.65 5.47 18.43
CA ASP A 82 1.31 4.05 18.41
C ASP A 82 -0.17 3.79 18.01
N ALA A 83 -0.71 4.68 17.16
CA ALA A 83 -2.09 4.60 16.70
C ALA A 83 -2.31 3.57 15.57
N GLY A 84 -1.31 2.77 15.22
CA GLY A 84 -1.38 1.78 14.13
C GLY A 84 -2.61 0.88 14.28
N ASN A 85 -2.74 0.17 15.40
CA ASN A 85 -3.89 -0.72 15.63
C ASN A 85 -5.23 0.00 15.51
N TYR A 86 -5.35 1.21 16.06
CA TYR A 86 -6.57 2.01 15.92
C TYR A 86 -6.92 2.31 14.46
N VAL A 87 -5.92 2.66 13.64
CA VAL A 87 -6.15 2.97 12.21
C VAL A 87 -6.58 1.72 11.45
N TYR A 88 -5.96 0.56 11.72
CA TYR A 88 -6.37 -0.71 11.13
C TYR A 88 -7.80 -1.10 11.52
N ASP A 89 -8.16 -0.95 12.81
CA ASP A 89 -9.52 -1.22 13.29
C ASP A 89 -10.54 -0.25 12.68
N ALA A 90 -10.19 1.04 12.55
CA ALA A 90 -11.05 2.03 11.92
C ALA A 90 -11.31 1.71 10.43
N ILE A 91 -10.29 1.26 9.70
CA ILE A 91 -10.43 0.82 8.31
C ILE A 91 -11.30 -0.44 8.21
N SER A 92 -11.12 -1.41 9.12
CA SER A 92 -11.97 -2.59 9.19
C SER A 92 -13.44 -2.21 9.45
N LEU A 93 -13.69 -1.26 10.35
CA LEU A 93 -15.02 -0.73 10.59
C LEU A 93 -15.61 -0.05 9.35
N ILE A 94 -14.83 0.79 8.65
CA ILE A 94 -15.29 1.45 7.42
C ILE A 94 -15.68 0.41 6.38
N ASN A 95 -14.89 -0.65 6.16
CA ASN A 95 -15.22 -1.71 5.21
C ASN A 95 -16.51 -2.46 5.60
N GLN A 96 -16.73 -2.73 6.90
CA GLN A 96 -18.00 -3.30 7.37
C GLN A 96 -19.19 -2.36 7.13
N LYS A 97 -18.97 -1.04 7.23
CA LYS A 97 -20.00 -0.04 6.93
C LYS A 97 -20.31 0.07 5.43
N ILE A 98 -19.28 -0.09 4.59
CA ILE A 98 -19.44 -0.21 3.13
C ILE A 98 -20.29 -1.44 2.80
N GLU A 99 -19.95 -2.61 3.34
CA GLU A 99 -20.71 -3.86 3.11
C GLU A 99 -22.16 -3.79 3.59
N SER A 100 -22.43 -3.01 4.64
CA SER A 100 -23.78 -2.84 5.20
C SER A 100 -24.56 -1.66 4.60
N GLU A 101 -23.99 -0.93 3.64
CA GLU A 101 -24.57 0.26 3.00
C GLU A 101 -25.05 1.30 4.04
N ASP A 102 -24.23 1.58 5.09
CA ASP A 102 -24.57 2.48 6.18
C ASP A 102 -24.30 3.96 5.81
N ASP A 103 -25.14 4.56 4.98
CA ASP A 103 -25.00 5.94 4.54
C ASP A 103 -25.04 6.96 5.70
N VAL A 104 -25.71 6.58 6.81
CA VAL A 104 -25.78 7.43 8.01
C VAL A 104 -24.41 7.60 8.66
N PHE A 105 -23.62 6.54 8.71
CA PHE A 105 -22.24 6.60 9.21
C PHE A 105 -21.38 7.50 8.32
N PHE A 106 -21.44 7.34 7.00
CA PHE A 106 -20.63 8.13 6.08
C PHE A 106 -20.98 9.62 6.11
N SER A 107 -22.27 9.95 6.22
CA SER A 107 -22.71 11.35 6.27
C SER A 107 -22.46 12.00 7.63
N ASN A 108 -22.77 11.34 8.75
CA ASN A 108 -22.74 11.95 10.07
C ASN A 108 -21.34 11.87 10.72
N ASP A 109 -20.67 10.71 10.65
CA ASP A 109 -19.39 10.50 11.35
C ASP A 109 -18.19 10.90 10.47
N MET A 110 -18.26 10.69 9.16
CA MET A 110 -17.19 11.06 8.24
C MET A 110 -17.44 12.38 7.50
N GLY A 111 -18.70 12.87 7.47
CA GLY A 111 -19.09 14.11 6.79
C GLY A 111 -19.02 14.01 5.27
N LEU A 112 -19.10 12.80 4.71
CA LEU A 112 -19.18 12.57 3.27
C LEU A 112 -20.62 12.85 2.78
N SER A 113 -20.75 13.35 1.55
CA SER A 113 -22.05 13.52 0.90
C SER A 113 -22.45 12.23 0.19
N ASP A 114 -23.75 12.07 -0.11
CA ASP A 114 -24.31 10.85 -0.72
C ASP A 114 -23.65 10.47 -2.06
N ASP A 115 -23.08 11.45 -2.75
CA ASP A 115 -22.33 11.29 -4.00
C ASP A 115 -20.82 11.02 -3.80
N GLU A 116 -20.29 11.12 -2.57
CA GLU A 116 -18.89 10.84 -2.21
C GLU A 116 -18.76 9.42 -1.62
N GLN A 117 -19.25 8.39 -2.31
CA GLN A 117 -19.26 7.02 -1.80
C GLN A 117 -17.86 6.39 -1.86
N ILE A 118 -17.48 5.73 -0.76
CA ILE A 118 -16.26 4.89 -0.70
C ILE A 118 -16.68 3.47 -1.07
N THR A 119 -16.00 2.88 -2.04
CA THR A 119 -16.27 1.51 -2.49
C THR A 119 -15.33 0.51 -1.80
N GLU A 120 -14.07 0.89 -1.61
CA GLU A 120 -13.07 0.07 -0.93
C GLU A 120 -12.05 0.97 -0.24
N ILE A 121 -11.57 0.54 0.93
CA ILE A 121 -10.46 1.18 1.62
C ILE A 121 -9.52 0.12 2.19
N SER A 122 -8.22 0.28 1.96
CA SER A 122 -7.21 -0.63 2.47
C SER A 122 -5.95 0.11 2.88
N ILE A 123 -5.18 -0.49 3.79
CA ILE A 123 -3.91 0.06 4.26
C ILE A 123 -2.84 -1.02 4.26
N LYS A 124 -1.64 -0.65 3.84
CA LYS A 124 -0.48 -1.55 3.84
C LYS A 124 0.72 -0.84 4.45
N PRO A 125 1.49 -1.50 5.33
CA PRO A 125 2.69 -0.91 5.89
C PRO A 125 3.78 -0.77 4.84
N ILE A 126 4.60 0.28 4.98
CA ILE A 126 5.88 0.37 4.27
C ILE A 126 6.92 -0.25 5.19
N ILE A 127 7.44 -1.38 4.77
CA ILE A 127 8.38 -2.16 5.55
C ILE A 127 9.77 -1.52 5.43
N ASP A 128 10.24 -0.87 6.51
CA ASP A 128 11.63 -0.45 6.64
C ASP A 128 12.35 -1.36 7.64
N LEU A 129 13.29 -2.16 7.15
CA LEU A 129 14.13 -3.02 8.00
C LEU A 129 14.86 -2.25 9.10
N LYS A 130 15.12 -0.96 8.91
CA LYS A 130 15.74 -0.11 9.94
C LYS A 130 14.83 0.09 11.14
N ASP A 131 13.52 0.11 10.96
CA ASP A 131 12.58 0.28 12.08
C ASP A 131 12.50 -1.00 12.91
N ILE A 132 12.60 -2.16 12.29
CA ILE A 132 12.74 -3.45 13.01
C ILE A 132 14.05 -3.51 13.82
N LEU A 133 15.14 -2.94 13.28
CA LEU A 133 16.45 -2.94 13.95
C LEU A 133 16.60 -1.84 15.02
N LYS A 134 15.78 -0.80 14.99
CA LYS A 134 15.76 0.27 16.00
C LYS A 134 14.96 -0.10 17.26
N SER A 135 14.05 -1.09 17.17
CA SER A 135 13.41 -1.62 18.37
C SER A 135 14.51 -2.23 19.24
N GLU A 136 14.57 -1.84 20.51
CA GLU A 136 15.54 -2.33 21.52
C GLU A 136 15.36 -3.83 21.82
N ILE A 137 14.80 -4.61 20.89
CA ILE A 137 14.62 -6.04 21.01
C ILE A 137 15.98 -6.69 20.83
N ASP A 138 16.44 -7.42 21.83
CA ASP A 138 17.68 -8.20 21.76
C ASP A 138 17.63 -9.14 20.55
N ALA A 139 18.71 -9.21 19.79
CA ALA A 139 18.85 -10.10 18.64
C ALA A 139 18.49 -11.56 18.95
N ASN A 140 18.65 -12.00 20.20
CA ASN A 140 18.25 -13.32 20.66
C ASN A 140 16.74 -13.45 20.87
N GLU A 141 16.06 -12.39 21.29
CA GLU A 141 14.58 -12.36 21.41
C GLU A 141 13.93 -12.35 20.03
N ILE A 142 14.48 -11.56 19.10
CA ILE A 142 14.06 -11.58 17.69
C ILE A 142 14.21 -13.00 17.13
N ARG A 143 15.36 -13.65 17.36
CA ARG A 143 15.60 -15.02 16.90
C ARG A 143 14.63 -16.01 17.51
N ALA A 144 14.35 -15.92 18.80
CA ALA A 144 13.39 -16.77 19.52
C ALA A 144 11.95 -16.58 19.04
N LEU A 145 11.58 -15.33 18.69
CA LEU A 145 10.29 -15.04 18.05
C LEU A 145 10.23 -15.70 16.67
N PHE A 146 11.27 -15.58 15.86
CA PHE A 146 11.31 -16.18 14.52
C PHE A 146 11.37 -17.71 14.54
N GLU A 147 11.95 -18.35 15.55
CA GLU A 147 12.02 -19.82 15.68
C GLU A 147 10.69 -20.44 16.15
N ASN A 148 9.83 -19.69 16.83
CA ASN A 148 8.61 -20.21 17.46
C ASN A 148 7.30 -19.81 16.75
N LEU A 149 7.35 -18.93 15.75
CA LEU A 149 6.18 -18.50 14.98
C LEU A 149 6.13 -19.26 13.65
N GLU A 150 5.03 -19.94 13.39
CA GLU A 150 4.69 -20.38 12.04
C GLU A 150 4.27 -19.11 11.26
N PHE A 151 5.18 -18.60 10.46
CA PHE A 151 4.91 -17.43 9.63
C PHE A 151 4.27 -17.86 8.30
N GLU A 152 3.15 -17.27 7.96
CA GLU A 152 2.70 -17.22 6.58
C GLU A 152 3.76 -16.52 5.70
N ASP A 153 3.66 -16.63 4.39
CA ASP A 153 4.70 -16.31 3.39
C ASP A 153 5.43 -14.96 3.55
N ASN A 154 4.93 -14.04 4.39
CA ASN A 154 5.57 -12.74 4.64
C ASN A 154 5.46 -12.29 6.10
N ILE A 155 6.49 -12.58 6.89
CA ILE A 155 6.62 -12.24 8.32
C ILE A 155 6.30 -10.76 8.62
N ALA A 156 6.82 -9.85 7.78
CA ALA A 156 6.67 -8.41 7.97
C ALA A 156 5.22 -7.91 7.79
N MET A 157 4.37 -8.72 7.17
CA MET A 157 2.95 -8.42 6.94
C MET A 157 2.02 -9.14 7.90
N THR A 158 2.55 -9.88 8.88
CA THR A 158 1.71 -10.55 9.89
C THR A 158 0.96 -9.53 10.72
N GLU A 159 -0.23 -9.92 11.20
CA GLU A 159 -1.10 -9.08 12.04
C GLU A 159 -0.35 -8.43 13.22
N GLY A 160 0.64 -9.16 13.80
CA GLY A 160 1.39 -8.69 14.96
C GLY A 160 2.40 -7.57 14.69
N PHE A 161 2.79 -7.36 13.43
CA PHE A 161 3.82 -6.37 13.10
C PHE A 161 3.33 -5.22 12.22
N LYS A 162 2.27 -5.42 11.45
CA LYS A 162 1.81 -4.43 10.47
C LYS A 162 1.44 -3.07 11.08
N SER A 163 1.02 -3.04 12.34
CA SER A 163 0.65 -1.81 13.05
C SER A 163 1.84 -1.05 13.64
N ASP A 164 3.02 -1.69 13.74
CA ASP A 164 4.20 -1.11 14.38
C ASP A 164 5.05 -0.25 13.42
N TYR A 165 4.78 -0.35 12.12
CA TYR A 165 5.45 0.49 11.14
C TYR A 165 4.98 1.94 11.22
N GLU A 166 5.90 2.86 11.01
CA GLU A 166 5.63 4.30 11.07
C GLU A 166 4.91 4.81 9.81
N TYR A 167 5.25 4.23 8.65
CA TYR A 167 4.75 4.66 7.34
C TYR A 167 3.86 3.60 6.71
N HIS A 168 2.75 4.07 6.12
CA HIS A 168 1.76 3.23 5.48
C HIS A 168 1.30 3.83 4.16
N VAL A 169 0.83 2.97 3.24
CA VAL A 169 0.10 3.39 2.05
C VAL A 169 -1.37 3.09 2.27
N LEU A 170 -2.19 4.13 2.29
CA LEU A 170 -3.65 4.04 2.25
C LEU A 170 -4.08 4.00 0.80
N SER A 171 -4.78 2.95 0.38
CA SER A 171 -5.43 2.84 -0.91
C SER A 171 -6.94 2.97 -0.72
N LEU A 172 -7.58 3.73 -1.59
CA LEU A 172 -8.98 4.11 -1.48
C LEU A 172 -9.62 4.12 -2.87
N ASP A 173 -10.73 3.40 -3.01
CA ASP A 173 -11.62 3.49 -4.17
C ASP A 173 -12.85 4.30 -3.78
N ILE A 174 -13.08 5.37 -4.52
CA ILE A 174 -14.12 6.34 -4.22
C ILE A 174 -14.84 6.76 -5.51
N SER A 175 -16.09 7.20 -5.40
CA SER A 175 -16.88 7.66 -6.52
C SER A 175 -16.18 8.75 -7.35
N SER A 176 -16.53 8.84 -8.63
CA SER A 176 -15.97 9.83 -9.58
C SER A 176 -16.21 11.28 -9.19
N THR A 177 -17.25 11.54 -8.42
CA THR A 177 -17.62 12.85 -7.89
C THR A 177 -16.72 13.29 -6.74
N ALA A 178 -16.09 12.35 -6.05
CA ALA A 178 -15.20 12.63 -4.94
C ALA A 178 -13.99 13.48 -5.36
N SER A 179 -13.54 14.29 -4.43
CA SER A 179 -12.44 15.23 -4.60
C SER A 179 -11.40 15.12 -3.48
N THR A 180 -10.36 15.94 -3.55
CA THR A 180 -9.37 16.04 -2.47
C THR A 180 -10.00 16.38 -1.12
N SER A 181 -11.17 17.06 -1.10
CA SER A 181 -11.90 17.35 0.15
C SER A 181 -12.46 16.09 0.80
N SER A 182 -12.93 15.11 0.02
CA SER A 182 -13.44 13.83 0.50
C SER A 182 -12.34 13.05 1.23
N LEU A 183 -11.14 13.00 0.64
CA LEU A 183 -9.98 12.40 1.30
C LEU A 183 -9.63 13.11 2.62
N LYS A 184 -9.67 14.45 2.66
CA LYS A 184 -9.41 15.21 3.89
C LYS A 184 -10.40 14.84 4.99
N LYS A 185 -11.68 14.63 4.67
CA LYS A 185 -12.71 14.19 5.62
C LYS A 185 -12.37 12.80 6.18
N ILE A 186 -11.94 11.85 5.34
CA ILE A 186 -11.52 10.51 5.75
C ILE A 186 -10.31 10.59 6.71
N ILE A 187 -9.28 11.37 6.36
CA ILE A 187 -8.12 11.57 7.24
C ILE A 187 -8.53 12.28 8.53
N GLN A 188 -9.46 13.21 8.47
CA GLN A 188 -9.97 13.90 9.65
C GLN A 188 -10.73 12.95 10.59
N TYR A 189 -11.45 11.97 10.06
CA TYR A 189 -12.08 10.92 10.85
C TYR A 189 -11.04 10.14 11.67
N PHE A 190 -9.92 9.71 11.08
CA PHE A 190 -8.84 9.06 11.81
C PHE A 190 -8.23 9.97 12.87
N ASN A 191 -8.12 11.26 12.62
CA ASN A 191 -7.58 12.25 13.55
C ASN A 191 -8.57 12.71 14.63
N GLY A 192 -9.84 12.33 14.54
CA GLY A 192 -10.91 12.78 15.44
C GLY A 192 -10.99 12.02 16.76
N ASN A 193 -10.24 10.95 16.97
CA ASN A 193 -10.32 10.15 18.20
C ASN A 193 -9.83 10.95 19.42
N PRO A 194 -10.66 11.10 20.49
CA PRO A 194 -10.34 11.92 21.66
C PRO A 194 -9.08 11.47 22.42
N LEU A 195 -8.81 10.15 22.45
CA LEU A 195 -7.60 9.62 23.11
C LEU A 195 -6.33 10.14 22.41
N PHE A 196 -6.27 10.00 21.10
CA PHE A 196 -5.10 10.41 20.32
C PHE A 196 -4.96 11.93 20.23
N LEU A 197 -6.08 12.67 20.23
CA LEU A 197 -6.04 14.13 20.38
C LEU A 197 -5.37 14.53 21.70
N GLY A 198 -5.71 13.86 22.80
CA GLY A 198 -5.08 14.11 24.11
C GLY A 198 -3.60 13.71 24.15
N LEU A 199 -3.21 12.62 23.48
CA LEU A 199 -1.80 12.19 23.39
C LEU A 199 -0.98 13.19 22.57
N LYS A 200 -1.50 13.61 21.42
CA LYS A 200 -0.90 14.65 20.57
C LYS A 200 -0.64 15.93 21.36
N GLU A 201 -1.65 16.43 22.05
CA GLU A 201 -1.53 17.68 22.82
C GLU A 201 -0.46 17.58 23.92
N ARG A 202 -0.45 16.49 24.68
CA ARG A 202 0.59 16.23 25.68
C ARG A 202 1.99 16.14 25.09
N ARG A 203 2.13 15.47 23.94
CA ARG A 203 3.45 15.36 23.27
C ARG A 203 3.94 16.73 22.80
N LEU A 204 3.09 17.52 22.16
CA LEU A 204 3.44 18.88 21.73
C LEU A 204 3.82 19.80 22.89
N GLN A 205 3.12 19.69 24.02
CA GLN A 205 3.48 20.44 25.26
C GLN A 205 4.82 19.96 25.82
N SER A 206 5.06 18.66 25.85
CA SER A 206 6.34 18.09 26.31
C SER A 206 7.50 18.57 25.44
N ILE A 207 7.37 18.52 24.13
CA ILE A 207 8.38 19.02 23.19
C ILE A 207 8.65 20.52 23.42
N ALA A 208 7.59 21.33 23.54
CA ALA A 208 7.73 22.77 23.78
C ALA A 208 8.46 23.06 25.10
N SER A 209 8.13 22.31 26.16
CA SER A 209 8.80 22.43 27.47
C SER A 209 10.27 22.02 27.40
N SER A 210 10.58 20.94 26.71
CA SER A 210 11.96 20.48 26.52
C SER A 210 12.82 21.51 25.77
N ILE A 211 12.31 22.05 24.65
CA ILE A 211 12.99 23.11 23.90
C ILE A 211 13.24 24.32 24.81
N PHE A 212 12.22 24.76 25.54
CA PHE A 212 12.35 25.90 26.45
C PHE A 212 13.41 25.67 27.53
N ASN A 213 13.43 24.49 28.14
CA ASN A 213 14.41 24.12 29.15
C ASN A 213 15.83 24.07 28.58
N ASN A 214 16.00 23.46 27.39
CA ASN A 214 17.28 23.42 26.71
C ASN A 214 17.79 24.83 26.38
N GLU A 215 16.94 25.70 25.84
CA GLU A 215 17.30 27.09 25.51
C GLU A 215 17.72 27.88 26.77
N ASN A 216 17.03 27.67 27.91
CA ASN A 216 17.41 28.29 29.16
C ASN A 216 18.76 27.77 29.69
N THR A 217 18.99 26.44 29.55
CA THR A 217 20.28 25.84 29.92
C THR A 217 21.41 26.37 29.04
N ILE A 218 21.20 26.46 27.73
CA ILE A 218 22.16 27.07 26.78
C ILE A 218 22.51 28.50 27.18
N LYS A 219 21.50 29.32 27.52
CA LYS A 219 21.74 30.69 28.00
C LYS A 219 22.55 30.77 29.30
N GLN A 220 22.36 29.80 30.19
CA GLN A 220 23.16 29.70 31.44
C GLN A 220 24.60 29.28 31.11
N ILE A 221 24.79 28.33 30.21
CA ILE A 221 26.12 27.90 29.74
C ILE A 221 26.85 29.09 29.08
N ASP A 222 26.19 29.86 28.22
CA ASP A 222 26.78 31.03 27.57
C ASP A 222 27.27 32.07 28.60
N LYS A 223 26.47 32.37 29.64
CA LYS A 223 26.87 33.24 30.74
C LYS A 223 28.07 32.71 31.51
N LEU A 224 28.14 31.39 31.75
CA LEU A 224 29.29 30.79 32.41
C LEU A 224 30.54 30.87 31.52
N ILE A 225 30.46 30.59 30.23
CA ILE A 225 31.57 30.70 29.29
C ILE A 225 32.07 32.14 29.22
N GLU A 226 31.16 33.12 29.15
CA GLU A 226 31.49 34.55 29.19
C GLU A 226 32.24 34.95 30.45
N LYS A 227 31.76 34.49 31.62
CA LYS A 227 32.39 34.73 32.91
C LYS A 227 33.79 34.13 32.99
N TYR A 228 34.00 32.94 32.45
CA TYR A 228 35.33 32.29 32.38
C TYR A 228 36.26 32.96 31.37
N GLY A 229 35.72 33.55 30.29
CA GLY A 229 36.49 34.28 29.25
C GLY A 229 36.89 35.72 29.63
N SER A 230 36.26 36.32 30.67
CA SER A 230 36.52 37.68 31.10
C SER A 230 37.79 37.80 31.98
N PRO A 231 38.77 38.59 31.59
CA PRO A 231 40.07 38.66 32.24
C PRO A 231 40.02 39.28 33.66
N ASN A 232 38.92 39.89 34.07
CA ASN A 232 38.78 40.63 35.31
C ASN A 232 38.19 39.84 36.48
N THR A 233 37.90 38.55 36.33
CA THR A 233 37.22 37.72 37.37
C THR A 233 38.19 36.95 38.31
N PHE A 234 39.51 37.17 38.17
CA PHE A 234 40.47 36.41 38.97
C PHE A 234 41.15 37.32 40.05
N ASP A 235 40.77 37.07 41.28
CA ASP A 235 41.49 37.59 42.41
C ASP A 235 42.90 37.01 42.42
N LYS A 236 43.92 37.90 42.43
CA LYS A 236 45.34 37.54 42.27
C LYS A 236 45.90 36.56 43.29
N ASN A 237 45.15 36.23 44.33
CA ASN A 237 45.58 35.39 45.45
C ASN A 237 45.15 33.87 45.29
N SER A 238 44.33 33.51 44.32
CA SER A 238 43.89 32.15 44.12
C SER A 238 44.40 31.53 42.82
N ALA A 239 45.40 32.12 42.19
CA ALA A 239 45.87 31.78 40.83
C ALA A 239 46.48 30.38 40.68
N GLN A 240 46.97 29.77 41.77
CA GLN A 240 47.74 28.53 41.69
C GLN A 240 46.92 27.24 41.70
N LEU A 241 45.67 27.27 42.24
CA LEU A 241 44.79 26.10 42.28
C LEU A 241 43.85 26.01 41.03
N TYR A 242 43.80 27.10 40.25
CA TYR A 242 42.85 27.23 39.14
C TYR A 242 43.41 26.82 37.76
N ILE A 243 44.73 26.64 37.64
CA ILE A 243 45.35 26.45 36.32
C ILE A 243 45.03 25.07 35.74
N ASP A 244 44.87 24.04 36.59
CA ASP A 244 44.66 22.65 36.13
C ASP A 244 43.22 22.35 35.70
N ASN A 245 42.22 23.04 36.28
CA ASN A 245 40.80 22.81 35.96
C ASN A 245 40.22 23.78 34.88
N LYS A 246 40.92 24.82 34.52
CA LYS A 246 40.42 25.89 33.65
C LYS A 246 40.19 25.48 32.19
N THR A 247 40.92 24.50 31.72
CA THR A 247 40.89 24.12 30.30
C THR A 247 39.80 23.09 30.00
N TYR A 248 39.44 22.26 31.01
CA TYR A 248 38.43 21.20 30.83
C TYR A 248 36.99 21.72 30.92
N LEU A 249 36.69 22.58 31.91
CA LEU A 249 35.34 23.04 32.16
C LEU A 249 34.69 23.81 31.00
N PRO A 250 35.35 24.77 30.31
CA PRO A 250 34.77 25.44 29.16
C PRO A 250 34.53 24.49 27.97
N ASN A 251 35.42 23.53 27.73
CA ASN A 251 35.24 22.58 26.64
C ASN A 251 34.07 21.62 26.87
N GLU A 252 33.87 21.17 28.11
CA GLU A 252 32.70 20.35 28.49
C GLU A 252 31.42 21.15 28.36
N LEU A 253 31.40 22.41 28.80
CA LEU A 253 30.23 23.27 28.66
C LEU A 253 29.88 23.53 27.18
N ILE A 254 30.88 23.72 26.32
CA ILE A 254 30.66 23.88 24.88
C ILE A 254 30.09 22.58 24.28
N LYS A 255 30.60 21.42 24.70
CA LYS A 255 30.09 20.12 24.25
C LYS A 255 28.62 19.93 24.62
N ILE A 256 28.26 20.17 25.89
CA ILE A 256 26.88 20.10 26.38
C ILE A 256 26.00 21.09 25.60
N LYS A 257 26.47 22.30 25.32
CA LYS A 257 25.73 23.27 24.52
C LYS A 257 25.42 22.75 23.13
N ILE A 258 26.40 22.18 22.43
CA ILE A 258 26.23 21.61 21.08
C ILE A 258 25.20 20.46 21.13
N GLU A 259 25.30 19.55 22.12
CA GLU A 259 24.35 18.46 22.31
C GLU A 259 22.91 18.95 22.53
N LEU A 260 22.74 20.04 23.33
CA LEU A 260 21.41 20.64 23.55
C LEU A 260 20.87 21.34 22.30
N GLU A 261 21.74 21.98 21.49
CA GLU A 261 21.36 22.59 20.23
C GLU A 261 20.92 21.51 19.22
N GLU A 262 21.64 20.40 19.10
CA GLU A 262 21.27 19.26 18.28
C GLU A 262 19.94 18.64 18.73
N GLN A 263 19.74 18.41 20.04
CA GLN A 263 18.48 17.95 20.60
C GLN A 263 17.32 18.90 20.28
N ASN A 264 17.55 20.20 20.32
CA ASN A 264 16.52 21.18 19.96
C ASN A 264 16.12 21.09 18.49
N GLU A 265 17.06 20.85 17.59
CA GLU A 265 16.72 20.63 16.17
C GLU A 265 15.93 19.33 15.96
N GLU A 266 16.29 18.26 16.64
CA GLU A 266 15.52 17.00 16.63
C GLU A 266 14.10 17.21 17.16
N LEU A 267 13.95 17.89 18.29
CA LEU A 267 12.65 18.22 18.89
C LEU A 267 11.79 19.12 17.98
N LYS A 268 12.39 20.07 17.27
CA LYS A 268 11.69 20.90 16.30
C LYS A 268 11.19 20.09 15.11
N ASN A 269 11.99 19.16 14.61
CA ASN A 269 11.58 18.23 13.54
C ASN A 269 10.47 17.33 14.01
N GLU A 270 10.60 16.73 15.20
CA GLU A 270 9.56 15.91 15.82
C GLU A 270 8.25 16.68 15.99
N ARG A 271 8.32 17.94 16.42
CA ARG A 271 7.12 18.80 16.56
C ARG A 271 6.35 18.97 15.25
N ILE A 272 7.06 18.99 14.12
CA ILE A 272 6.42 19.06 12.80
C ILE A 272 5.73 17.75 12.46
N LEU A 273 6.40 16.63 12.72
CA LEU A 273 5.92 15.29 12.40
C LEU A 273 4.81 14.81 13.33
N SER A 274 4.71 15.36 14.54
CA SER A 274 3.73 14.98 15.57
C SER A 274 2.46 15.87 15.59
N LYS A 275 2.22 16.64 14.52
CA LYS A 275 1.05 17.55 14.45
C LYS A 275 -0.28 16.82 14.34
N GLU A 276 -0.29 15.64 13.76
CA GLU A 276 -1.48 14.83 13.50
C GLU A 276 -1.24 13.38 13.95
N THR A 277 -2.30 12.68 14.33
CA THR A 277 -2.25 11.24 14.60
C THR A 277 -1.94 10.47 13.33
N VAL A 278 -2.64 10.82 12.25
CA VAL A 278 -2.44 10.31 10.90
C VAL A 278 -2.09 11.50 10.00
N MET A 279 -0.84 11.56 9.57
CA MET A 279 -0.32 12.66 8.77
C MET A 279 -0.15 12.21 7.31
N VAL A 280 -0.67 12.99 6.38
CA VAL A 280 -0.44 12.81 4.94
C VAL A 280 0.93 13.38 4.57
N ILE A 281 1.75 12.56 3.93
CA ILE A 281 3.11 12.93 3.53
C ILE A 281 3.17 13.43 2.09
N ASN A 282 2.40 12.79 1.18
CA ASN A 282 2.32 13.20 -0.22
C ASN A 282 0.96 13.86 -0.51
N GLU A 283 0.97 15.13 -0.85
CA GLU A 283 -0.29 15.85 -1.13
C GLU A 283 -0.77 15.78 -2.59
N THR A 284 0.05 15.28 -3.52
CA THR A 284 -0.01 15.76 -4.89
C THR A 284 -0.80 14.93 -5.88
N ASN A 285 -1.13 13.67 -5.64
CA ASN A 285 -1.80 12.83 -6.67
C ASN A 285 -2.86 11.93 -6.03
N LEU A 286 -3.87 12.56 -5.46
CA LEU A 286 -4.80 11.88 -4.55
C LEU A 286 -5.88 11.08 -5.26
N LEU A 287 -6.20 11.42 -6.51
CA LEU A 287 -7.26 10.74 -7.24
C LEU A 287 -6.82 10.52 -8.68
N ILE A 288 -6.42 9.32 -8.98
CA ILE A 288 -6.13 8.86 -10.34
C ILE A 288 -7.31 8.02 -10.77
N ALA A 289 -7.98 8.41 -11.86
CA ALA A 289 -8.92 7.50 -12.49
C ALA A 289 -8.12 6.33 -13.08
N GLN A 290 -8.37 5.12 -12.64
CA GLN A 290 -7.84 3.94 -13.34
C GLN A 290 -8.79 3.59 -14.47
N ASP A 291 -8.36 3.88 -15.70
CA ASP A 291 -9.01 3.37 -16.89
C ASP A 291 -8.51 1.94 -17.15
N GLY A 292 -9.05 0.96 -16.44
CA GLY A 292 -8.88 -0.45 -16.78
C GLY A 292 -9.55 -0.78 -18.12
N LEU A 293 -9.09 -1.84 -18.82
CA LEU A 293 -9.79 -2.32 -20.03
C LEU A 293 -11.24 -2.74 -19.73
N SER A 294 -11.55 -3.14 -18.50
CA SER A 294 -12.89 -3.48 -18.02
C SER A 294 -13.75 -2.25 -17.78
N ASP A 295 -13.17 -1.12 -17.44
CA ASP A 295 -13.88 0.09 -17.06
C ASP A 295 -14.32 0.87 -18.29
N ASN A 296 -13.58 0.74 -19.41
CA ASN A 296 -14.00 1.30 -20.69
C ASN A 296 -15.00 0.35 -21.37
N LYS A 297 -16.27 0.46 -21.01
CA LYS A 297 -17.37 -0.40 -21.51
C LYS A 297 -17.53 -0.29 -23.03
N THR A 298 -17.18 0.84 -23.61
CA THR A 298 -17.16 1.06 -25.06
C THR A 298 -16.15 0.15 -25.77
N VAL A 299 -15.06 -0.26 -25.12
CA VAL A 299 -14.06 -1.19 -25.65
C VAL A 299 -14.33 -2.63 -25.17
N TYR A 300 -14.74 -2.82 -23.94
CA TYR A 300 -14.96 -4.13 -23.34
C TYR A 300 -16.11 -4.91 -24.00
N TYR A 301 -17.27 -4.28 -24.24
CA TYR A 301 -18.44 -4.95 -24.81
C TYR A 301 -18.21 -5.46 -26.24
N PRO A 302 -17.57 -4.73 -27.16
CA PRO A 302 -17.19 -5.30 -28.47
C PRO A 302 -16.33 -6.55 -28.35
N ILE A 303 -15.32 -6.54 -27.49
CA ILE A 303 -14.42 -7.68 -27.27
C ILE A 303 -15.20 -8.89 -26.75
N LEU A 304 -16.04 -8.67 -25.73
CA LEU A 304 -16.88 -9.71 -25.13
C LEU A 304 -17.84 -10.32 -26.13
N LEU A 305 -18.54 -9.49 -26.92
CA LEU A 305 -19.49 -9.96 -27.93
C LEU A 305 -18.81 -10.74 -29.06
N VAL A 306 -17.63 -10.31 -29.50
CA VAL A 306 -16.84 -11.06 -30.50
C VAL A 306 -16.40 -12.40 -29.91
N LEU A 307 -16.00 -12.46 -28.68
CA LEU A 307 -15.62 -13.71 -28.00
C LEU A 307 -16.81 -14.68 -27.88
N ILE A 308 -17.97 -14.18 -27.49
CA ILE A 308 -19.23 -14.97 -27.46
C ILE A 308 -19.58 -15.49 -28.85
N PHE A 309 -19.44 -14.66 -29.91
CA PHE A 309 -19.68 -15.08 -31.26
C PHE A 309 -18.74 -16.20 -31.71
N ILE A 310 -17.46 -16.13 -31.38
CA ILE A 310 -16.48 -17.20 -31.70
C ILE A 310 -16.86 -18.49 -31.00
N ILE A 311 -17.18 -18.44 -29.69
CA ILE A 311 -17.58 -19.61 -28.90
C ILE A 311 -18.85 -20.23 -29.51
N ALA A 312 -19.89 -19.43 -29.78
CA ALA A 312 -21.12 -19.89 -30.38
C ALA A 312 -20.90 -20.56 -31.75
N SER A 313 -20.02 -19.99 -32.55
CA SER A 313 -19.64 -20.53 -33.86
C SER A 313 -18.99 -21.91 -33.75
N VAL A 314 -18.10 -22.09 -32.76
CA VAL A 314 -17.44 -23.37 -32.48
C VAL A 314 -18.45 -24.41 -32.01
N VAL A 315 -19.34 -24.02 -31.07
CA VAL A 315 -20.38 -24.92 -30.53
C VAL A 315 -21.35 -25.37 -31.62
N LEU A 316 -21.79 -24.46 -32.48
CA LEU A 316 -22.69 -24.80 -33.62
C LEU A 316 -22.03 -25.75 -34.62
N LYS A 317 -20.72 -25.61 -34.82
CA LYS A 317 -19.98 -26.54 -35.71
C LYS A 317 -19.83 -27.91 -35.07
N LEU A 318 -19.54 -27.95 -33.77
CA LEU A 318 -19.46 -29.19 -33.03
C LEU A 318 -20.82 -29.92 -33.06
N TYR A 319 -21.90 -29.18 -32.80
CA TYR A 319 -23.25 -29.73 -32.87
C TYR A 319 -23.56 -30.30 -34.28
N LYS A 320 -23.29 -29.57 -35.34
CA LYS A 320 -23.48 -30.07 -36.72
C LYS A 320 -22.62 -31.29 -37.03
N TYR A 321 -21.41 -31.35 -36.48
CA TYR A 321 -20.53 -32.51 -36.64
C TYR A 321 -21.09 -33.77 -35.92
N LEU A 322 -21.55 -33.59 -34.68
CA LEU A 322 -22.17 -34.67 -33.88
C LEU A 322 -23.49 -35.14 -34.50
N ASP A 323 -24.33 -34.24 -34.98
CA ASP A 323 -25.59 -34.53 -35.68
C ASP A 323 -25.37 -35.35 -36.99
N LYS A 324 -24.26 -35.08 -37.68
CA LYS A 324 -23.86 -35.90 -38.87
C LYS A 324 -23.42 -37.30 -38.47
N LEU A 325 -22.69 -37.42 -37.35
CA LEU A 325 -22.27 -38.74 -36.82
C LEU A 325 -23.46 -39.58 -36.35
N ASP A 326 -24.44 -38.95 -35.70
CA ASP A 326 -25.66 -39.61 -35.21
C ASP A 326 -26.58 -40.09 -36.33
N ARG A 327 -26.64 -39.35 -37.43
CA ARG A 327 -27.44 -39.71 -38.63
C ARG A 327 -26.78 -40.75 -39.53
N GLY A 328 -25.56 -41.21 -39.21
CA GLY A 328 -24.86 -42.27 -39.95
C GLY A 328 -24.42 -41.87 -41.37
N LEU A 329 -24.17 -40.57 -41.59
CA LEU A 329 -23.67 -39.99 -42.84
C LEU A 329 -22.20 -39.61 -42.70
#